data_02d91ce9b7507e48a0151ce9103ec8a9
#
_entry.id   02d91ce9b7507e48a0151ce9103ec8a9
#
_cell.length_a   1.000
_cell.length_b   1.000
_cell.length_c   1.000
_cell.angle_alpha   90.00
_cell.angle_beta   90.00
_cell.angle_gamma   90.00
#
_symmetry.space_group_name_H-M   'P 1'
#
loop_
_entity.id
_entity.type
_entity.pdbx_description
1 polymer ?
#
loop_
_entity_poly.entity_id
_entity_poly.type
_entity_poly.pdbx_seq_one_letter_code
_entity_poly.pdbx_strand_id
1 'polypeptide(L)'
;MLSDKSTVCPVNLLNIAHQKRGVKAAIVNAGKKLPMMSVMDAVSEKLITPILIGDKQKIQECADELKFDISNFEIINEPVENNTAGIATKLASEDKVKIIVKGHIHTDILMKEVLKREYKLIGKTRLSHIWHMTLQKDDKPLIITDGALNVSPNLKTKMHILRNVIDFSHRINIPRPKISVLSATEEVIYSVQLSLIHI
;
A
#
# COMPACT_ATOMS: atom_id res chain seq x y z
N MET A 1 -21.95 3.28 11.95
CA MET A 1 -21.49 4.61 12.35
C MET A 1 -19.98 4.62 12.26
N LEU A 2 -19.42 5.59 11.57
CA LEU A 2 -17.98 5.85 11.61
C LEU A 2 -17.64 6.37 13.02
N SER A 3 -16.50 5.95 13.55
CA SER A 3 -16.07 6.38 14.90
C SER A 3 -15.69 7.85 14.87
N ASP A 4 -16.15 8.62 15.86
CA ASP A 4 -15.74 10.02 16.07
C ASP A 4 -14.32 10.15 16.66
N LYS A 5 -13.67 9.02 16.93
CA LYS A 5 -12.28 9.01 17.40
C LYS A 5 -11.32 9.18 16.23
N SER A 6 -10.33 10.04 16.43
CA SER A 6 -9.22 10.17 15.47
C SER A 6 -8.55 8.81 15.25
N THR A 7 -8.22 8.50 14.00
CA THR A 7 -7.46 7.30 13.68
C THR A 7 -6.04 7.44 14.21
N VAL A 8 -5.60 6.48 15.00
CA VAL A 8 -4.23 6.44 15.54
C VAL A 8 -3.52 5.24 14.93
N CYS A 9 -2.27 5.43 14.51
CA CYS A 9 -1.43 4.32 14.06
C CYS A 9 -1.23 3.32 15.21
N PRO A 10 -1.40 2.00 15.00
CA PRO A 10 -1.14 1.01 16.03
C PRO A 10 0.29 1.11 16.56
N VAL A 11 0.45 1.32 17.85
CA VAL A 11 1.75 1.56 18.51
C VAL A 11 2.73 0.42 18.27
N ASN A 12 2.26 -0.83 18.24
CA ASN A 12 3.09 -1.99 17.96
C ASN A 12 3.70 -1.94 16.54
N LEU A 13 2.94 -1.52 15.52
CA LEU A 13 3.44 -1.37 14.16
C LEU A 13 4.44 -0.22 14.07
N LEU A 14 4.15 0.90 14.72
CA LEU A 14 5.03 2.06 14.76
C LEU A 14 6.37 1.70 15.42
N ASN A 15 6.34 0.98 16.54
CA ASN A 15 7.53 0.51 17.23
C ASN A 15 8.39 -0.44 16.36
N ILE A 16 7.76 -1.33 15.58
CA ILE A 16 8.47 -2.19 14.63
C ILE A 16 9.12 -1.35 13.53
N ALA A 17 8.40 -0.36 13.01
CA ALA A 17 8.90 0.52 11.97
C ALA A 17 10.09 1.39 12.45
N HIS A 18 10.03 1.93 13.66
CA HIS A 18 11.10 2.72 14.26
C HIS A 18 12.40 1.93 14.50
N GLN A 19 12.34 0.61 14.60
CA GLN A 19 13.55 -0.25 14.67
C GLN A 19 14.26 -0.36 13.31
N LYS A 20 13.66 0.14 12.25
CA LYS A 20 14.23 0.14 10.89
C LYS A 20 14.69 1.55 10.53
N ARG A 21 15.60 1.64 9.56
CA ARG A 21 15.93 2.94 8.96
C ARG A 21 14.77 3.39 8.07
N GLY A 22 14.47 4.68 8.10
CA GLY A 22 13.55 5.29 7.15
C GLY A 22 13.98 5.01 5.71
N VAL A 23 13.01 4.79 4.84
CA VAL A 23 13.25 4.42 3.44
C VAL A 23 12.78 5.52 2.49
N LYS A 24 13.38 5.60 1.30
CA LYS A 24 12.87 6.49 0.25
C LYS A 24 11.53 5.99 -0.28
N ALA A 25 10.58 6.91 -0.42
CA ALA A 25 9.23 6.65 -0.92
C ALA A 25 8.88 7.60 -2.06
N ALA A 26 8.41 7.08 -3.19
CA ALA A 26 7.87 7.88 -4.27
C ALA A 26 6.39 8.19 -4.02
N ILE A 27 6.05 9.46 -3.97
CA ILE A 27 4.67 9.93 -3.74
C ILE A 27 4.07 10.32 -5.09
N VAL A 28 3.15 9.47 -5.57
CA VAL A 28 2.58 9.60 -6.92
C VAL A 28 1.49 10.65 -6.94
N ASN A 29 1.59 11.61 -7.85
CA ASN A 29 0.67 12.75 -7.98
C ASN A 29 0.43 13.44 -6.62
N ALA A 30 1.51 13.91 -6.01
CA ALA A 30 1.49 14.73 -4.80
C ALA A 30 0.82 16.10 -5.08
N GLY A 31 0.54 16.89 -4.05
CA GLY A 31 -0.07 18.22 -4.20
C GLY A 31 -1.57 18.25 -3.91
N LYS A 32 -2.10 17.20 -3.28
CA LYS A 32 -3.43 17.19 -2.66
C LYS A 32 -3.32 17.01 -1.16
N LYS A 33 -4.21 17.68 -0.41
CA LYS A 33 -4.15 17.78 1.05
C LYS A 33 -4.03 16.43 1.76
N LEU A 34 -4.92 15.49 1.48
CA LEU A 34 -4.96 14.21 2.19
C LEU A 34 -3.68 13.37 2.01
N PRO A 35 -3.18 13.12 0.78
CA PRO A 35 -1.90 12.46 0.60
C PRO A 35 -0.73 13.19 1.26
N MET A 36 -0.67 14.53 1.16
CA MET A 36 0.41 15.32 1.74
C MET A 36 0.41 15.29 3.27
N MET A 37 -0.76 15.30 3.92
CA MET A 37 -0.88 15.08 5.36
C MET A 37 -0.31 13.73 5.79
N SER A 38 -0.66 12.66 5.08
CA SER A 38 -0.12 11.32 5.37
C SER A 38 1.40 11.24 5.18
N VAL A 39 1.93 11.96 4.19
CA VAL A 39 3.39 12.07 3.97
C VAL A 39 4.04 12.83 5.12
N MET A 40 3.45 13.96 5.53
CA MET A 40 3.94 14.77 6.65
C MET A 40 4.02 13.95 7.94
N ASP A 41 2.96 13.17 8.25
CA ASP A 41 2.94 12.29 9.41
C ASP A 41 4.06 11.22 9.33
N ALA A 42 4.21 10.57 8.17
CA ALA A 42 5.25 9.55 7.99
C ALA A 42 6.68 10.12 8.05
N VAL A 43 6.87 11.37 7.63
CA VAL A 43 8.16 12.09 7.75
C VAL A 43 8.42 12.47 9.20
N SER A 44 7.43 12.99 9.93
CA SER A 44 7.57 13.35 11.34
C SER A 44 7.97 12.16 12.20
N GLU A 45 7.45 10.98 11.86
CA GLU A 45 7.80 9.69 12.48
C GLU A 45 9.13 9.09 11.93
N LYS A 46 9.81 9.79 11.01
CA LYS A 46 11.08 9.34 10.39
C LYS A 46 10.98 7.99 9.66
N LEU A 47 9.80 7.64 9.19
CA LEU A 47 9.55 6.38 8.48
C LEU A 47 9.99 6.44 7.02
N ILE A 48 9.84 7.62 6.39
CA ILE A 48 10.17 7.81 4.97
C ILE A 48 10.97 9.09 4.72
N THR A 49 11.73 9.08 3.62
CA THR A 49 12.21 10.27 2.93
C THR A 49 11.46 10.34 1.60
N PRO A 50 10.53 11.28 1.40
CA PRO A 50 9.70 11.33 0.22
C PRO A 50 10.44 11.88 -0.99
N ILE A 51 10.11 11.36 -2.19
CA ILE A 51 10.31 11.97 -3.49
C ILE A 51 8.92 12.37 -3.98
N LEU A 52 8.66 13.67 -4.05
CA LEU A 52 7.34 14.20 -4.43
C LEU A 52 7.24 14.29 -5.95
N ILE A 53 6.30 13.58 -6.56
CA ILE A 53 6.10 13.54 -8.00
C ILE A 53 4.75 14.17 -8.34
N GLY A 54 4.74 15.17 -9.19
CA GLY A 54 3.54 15.88 -9.59
C GLY A 54 3.81 17.31 -10.04
N ASP A 55 2.76 18.10 -10.17
CA ASP A 55 2.86 19.53 -10.47
C ASP A 55 3.54 20.25 -9.31
N LYS A 56 4.74 20.78 -9.56
CA LYS A 56 5.58 21.41 -8.55
C LYS A 56 4.89 22.59 -7.87
N GLN A 57 4.10 23.38 -8.62
CA GLN A 57 3.40 24.52 -8.05
C GLN A 57 2.31 24.05 -7.07
N LYS A 58 1.50 23.07 -7.46
CA LYS A 58 0.46 22.52 -6.59
C LYS A 58 1.03 21.81 -5.36
N ILE A 59 2.19 21.16 -5.51
CA ILE A 59 2.91 20.56 -4.38
C ILE A 59 3.32 21.64 -3.38
N GLN A 60 3.90 22.75 -3.87
CA GLN A 60 4.34 23.85 -3.01
C GLN A 60 3.15 24.53 -2.33
N GLU A 61 2.10 24.89 -3.08
CA GLU A 61 0.89 25.49 -2.54
C GLU A 61 0.27 24.63 -1.42
N CYS A 62 0.19 23.31 -1.65
CA CYS A 62 -0.34 22.40 -0.64
C CYS A 62 0.57 22.27 0.59
N ALA A 63 1.89 22.29 0.40
CA ALA A 63 2.85 22.25 1.50
C ALA A 63 2.77 23.52 2.35
N ASP A 64 2.64 24.69 1.72
CA ASP A 64 2.48 25.98 2.39
C ASP A 64 1.18 26.02 3.22
N GLU A 65 0.06 25.56 2.62
CA GLU A 65 -1.22 25.43 3.35
C GLU A 65 -1.11 24.56 4.60
N LEU A 66 -0.37 23.44 4.50
CA LEU A 66 -0.15 22.50 5.59
C LEU A 66 0.96 22.92 6.55
N LYS A 67 1.70 24.01 6.24
CA LYS A 67 2.92 24.40 6.96
C LYS A 67 3.96 23.28 7.02
N PHE A 68 4.05 22.51 5.95
CA PHE A 68 4.95 21.38 5.82
C PHE A 68 6.21 21.80 5.06
N ASP A 69 7.34 21.87 5.75
CA ASP A 69 8.63 22.19 5.11
C ASP A 69 9.09 21.03 4.21
N ILE A 70 9.09 21.28 2.92
CA ILE A 70 9.51 20.34 1.88
C ILE A 70 10.84 20.72 1.21
N SER A 71 11.55 21.72 1.73
CA SER A 71 12.78 22.29 1.13
C SER A 71 13.91 21.26 0.96
N ASN A 72 13.95 20.25 1.82
CA ASN A 72 14.94 19.19 1.81
C ASN A 72 14.52 17.94 1.00
N PHE A 73 13.36 17.95 0.33
CA PHE A 73 12.87 16.82 -0.42
C PHE A 73 13.03 17.01 -1.92
N GLU A 74 13.32 15.92 -2.59
CA GLU A 74 13.35 15.86 -4.05
C GLU A 74 11.95 16.04 -4.61
N ILE A 75 11.77 16.99 -5.55
CA ILE A 75 10.52 17.20 -6.27
C ILE A 75 10.78 16.94 -7.74
N ILE A 76 10.05 15.97 -8.31
CA ILE A 76 10.04 15.71 -9.74
C ILE A 76 8.80 16.36 -10.32
N ASN A 77 9.03 17.44 -11.09
CA ASN A 77 7.94 18.17 -11.72
C ASN A 77 7.36 17.39 -12.90
N GLU A 78 6.14 16.89 -12.74
CA GLU A 78 5.37 16.22 -13.78
C GLU A 78 3.90 16.63 -13.65
N PRO A 79 3.46 17.65 -14.43
CA PRO A 79 2.08 18.14 -14.33
C PRO A 79 1.04 17.19 -14.91
N VAL A 80 1.43 16.22 -15.75
CA VAL A 80 0.54 15.23 -16.32
C VAL A 80 0.36 14.06 -15.37
N GLU A 81 -0.80 13.96 -14.75
CA GLU A 81 -1.13 12.97 -13.72
C GLU A 81 -0.73 11.55 -14.10
N ASN A 82 -1.10 11.11 -15.31
CA ASN A 82 -0.86 9.74 -15.75
C ASN A 82 0.63 9.38 -15.85
N ASN A 83 1.50 10.37 -16.11
CA ASN A 83 2.95 10.13 -16.22
C ASN A 83 3.60 9.90 -14.85
N THR A 84 3.02 10.45 -13.79
CA THR A 84 3.59 10.37 -12.43
C THR A 84 3.73 8.92 -11.96
N ALA A 85 2.81 8.04 -12.34
CA ALA A 85 2.86 6.61 -12.02
C ALA A 85 4.07 5.90 -12.69
N GLY A 86 4.34 6.24 -13.96
CA GLY A 86 5.49 5.69 -14.69
C GLY A 86 6.82 6.10 -14.06
N ILE A 87 6.94 7.38 -13.66
CA ILE A 87 8.14 7.89 -12.98
C ILE A 87 8.37 7.14 -11.65
N ALA A 88 7.34 7.02 -10.82
CA ALA A 88 7.44 6.31 -9.53
C ALA A 88 7.82 4.85 -9.71
N THR A 89 7.21 4.17 -10.70
CA THR A 89 7.49 2.78 -11.02
C THR A 89 8.93 2.58 -11.51
N LYS A 90 9.43 3.52 -12.33
CA LYS A 90 10.83 3.51 -12.78
C LYS A 90 11.80 3.68 -11.61
N LEU A 91 11.55 4.64 -10.71
CA LEU A 91 12.36 4.81 -9.50
C LEU A 91 12.41 3.55 -8.65
N ALA A 92 11.28 2.85 -8.52
CA ALA A 92 11.23 1.58 -7.80
C ALA A 92 12.03 0.47 -8.52
N SER A 93 11.93 0.38 -9.85
CA SER A 93 12.67 -0.60 -10.64
C SER A 93 14.19 -0.40 -10.60
N GLU A 94 14.62 0.84 -10.43
CA GLU A 94 16.03 1.24 -10.28
C GLU A 94 16.52 1.17 -8.82
N ASP A 95 15.71 0.65 -7.91
CA ASP A 95 15.98 0.54 -6.47
C ASP A 95 16.22 1.91 -5.77
N LYS A 96 15.80 3.00 -6.39
CA LYS A 96 15.93 4.36 -5.84
C LYS A 96 14.91 4.63 -4.74
N VAL A 97 13.77 3.94 -4.76
CA VAL A 97 12.73 3.98 -3.73
C VAL A 97 12.31 2.57 -3.33
N LYS A 98 11.89 2.38 -2.10
CA LYS A 98 11.40 1.10 -1.57
C LYS A 98 9.88 1.03 -1.47
N ILE A 99 9.24 2.18 -1.53
CA ILE A 99 7.78 2.33 -1.38
C ILE A 99 7.27 3.24 -2.49
N ILE A 100 6.15 2.86 -3.09
CA ILE A 100 5.34 3.73 -3.94
C ILE A 100 4.08 4.06 -3.15
N VAL A 101 3.86 5.32 -2.87
CA VAL A 101 2.67 5.82 -2.18
C VAL A 101 1.72 6.39 -3.22
N LYS A 102 0.52 5.83 -3.27
CA LYS A 102 -0.55 6.35 -4.13
C LYS A 102 -1.06 7.68 -3.55
N GLY A 103 -0.81 8.77 -4.25
CA GLY A 103 -1.42 10.06 -3.97
C GLY A 103 -2.80 10.19 -4.64
N HIS A 104 -3.06 11.32 -5.28
CA HIS A 104 -4.34 11.59 -5.94
C HIS A 104 -4.34 11.10 -7.40
N ILE A 105 -4.35 9.80 -7.58
CA ILE A 105 -4.40 9.14 -8.90
C ILE A 105 -5.33 7.94 -8.84
N HIS A 106 -5.94 7.55 -9.95
CA HIS A 106 -6.72 6.32 -10.03
C HIS A 106 -5.85 5.07 -9.84
N THR A 107 -6.37 4.09 -9.09
CA THR A 107 -5.61 2.88 -8.74
C THR A 107 -5.25 2.05 -9.98
N ASP A 108 -6.13 1.99 -10.98
CA ASP A 108 -5.90 1.28 -12.24
C ASP A 108 -4.73 1.86 -13.04
N ILE A 109 -4.58 3.20 -13.06
CA ILE A 109 -3.45 3.87 -13.73
C ILE A 109 -2.14 3.48 -13.06
N LEU A 110 -2.06 3.57 -11.74
CA LEU A 110 -0.86 3.17 -10.99
C LEU A 110 -0.56 1.68 -11.19
N MET A 111 -1.56 0.82 -11.05
CA MET A 111 -1.36 -0.62 -11.18
C MET A 111 -0.98 -1.03 -12.60
N LYS A 112 -1.51 -0.36 -13.63
CA LYS A 112 -1.11 -0.59 -15.03
C LYS A 112 0.39 -0.35 -15.22
N GLU A 113 0.95 0.70 -14.61
CA GLU A 113 2.39 0.97 -14.67
C GLU A 113 3.19 -0.08 -13.87
N VAL A 114 2.82 -0.33 -12.61
CA VAL A 114 3.52 -1.29 -11.74
C VAL A 114 3.56 -2.70 -12.32
N LEU A 115 2.53 -3.10 -13.08
CA LEU A 115 2.42 -4.43 -13.69
C LEU A 115 3.20 -4.58 -15.01
N LYS A 116 3.77 -3.51 -15.56
CA LYS A 116 4.58 -3.60 -16.78
C LYS A 116 5.81 -4.50 -16.56
N ARG A 117 6.00 -5.43 -17.48
CA ARG A 117 7.09 -6.42 -17.39
C ARG A 117 8.48 -5.80 -17.48
N GLU A 118 8.61 -4.66 -18.16
CA GLU A 118 9.87 -3.95 -18.32
C GLU A 118 10.48 -3.50 -16.98
N TYR A 119 9.66 -3.16 -16.00
CA TYR A 119 10.11 -2.73 -14.67
C TYR A 119 10.52 -3.88 -13.75
N LYS A 120 10.18 -5.12 -14.07
CA LYS A 120 10.54 -6.32 -13.30
C LYS A 120 10.21 -6.26 -11.80
N LEU A 121 9.22 -5.44 -11.42
CA LEU A 121 8.78 -5.31 -10.03
C LEU A 121 7.99 -6.51 -9.55
N ILE A 122 7.35 -7.22 -10.48
CA ILE A 122 6.53 -8.39 -10.19
C ILE A 122 7.38 -9.65 -10.34
N GLY A 123 7.52 -10.38 -9.23
CA GLY A 123 8.22 -11.65 -9.22
C GLY A 123 7.35 -12.83 -9.68
N LYS A 124 7.64 -14.03 -9.15
CA LYS A 124 6.91 -15.26 -9.47
C LYS A 124 5.53 -15.36 -8.76
N THR A 125 5.31 -14.57 -7.74
CA THR A 125 4.06 -14.54 -6.97
C THR A 125 3.13 -13.45 -7.51
N ARG A 126 1.83 -13.70 -7.48
CA ARG A 126 0.83 -12.67 -7.80
C ARG A 126 0.77 -11.62 -6.69
N LEU A 127 0.52 -10.38 -7.07
CA LEU A 127 0.18 -9.32 -6.11
C LEU A 127 -1.17 -9.63 -5.46
N SER A 128 -1.31 -9.20 -4.23
CA SER A 128 -2.58 -9.21 -3.50
C SER A 128 -2.70 -7.95 -2.65
N HIS A 129 -3.92 -7.54 -2.40
CA HIS A 129 -4.21 -6.38 -1.56
C HIS A 129 -4.43 -6.84 -0.11
N ILE A 130 -3.76 -6.20 0.84
CA ILE A 130 -3.88 -6.50 2.26
C ILE A 130 -4.39 -5.27 2.99
N TRP A 131 -5.53 -5.43 3.68
CA TRP A 131 -6.03 -4.48 4.65
C TRP A 131 -5.63 -4.92 6.06
N HIS A 132 -4.94 -4.07 6.78
CA HIS A 132 -4.69 -4.22 8.20
C HIS A 132 -5.61 -3.30 8.98
N MET A 133 -6.47 -3.87 9.79
CA MET A 133 -7.47 -3.15 10.59
C MET A 133 -7.19 -3.39 12.07
N THR A 134 -7.30 -2.33 12.87
CA THR A 134 -7.26 -2.42 14.33
C THR A 134 -8.68 -2.37 14.86
N LEU A 135 -9.08 -3.40 15.59
CA LEU A 135 -10.40 -3.46 16.20
C LEU A 135 -10.40 -2.68 17.52
N GLN A 136 -11.47 -1.92 17.78
CA GLN A 136 -11.55 -1.08 18.98
C GLN A 136 -11.63 -1.88 20.32
N LYS A 137 -12.08 -3.13 20.25
CA LYS A 137 -12.29 -3.97 21.45
C LYS A 137 -11.08 -4.82 21.83
N ASP A 138 -10.26 -5.17 20.85
CA ASP A 138 -9.12 -6.06 21.02
C ASP A 138 -7.91 -5.41 20.34
N ASP A 139 -6.77 -5.39 21.00
CA ASP A 139 -5.48 -4.99 20.39
C ASP A 139 -5.03 -5.96 19.26
N LYS A 140 -5.89 -6.90 18.90
CA LYS A 140 -5.60 -7.88 17.84
C LYS A 140 -5.98 -7.30 16.48
N PRO A 141 -5.07 -7.33 15.52
CA PRO A 141 -5.39 -6.86 14.17
C PRO A 141 -6.33 -7.86 13.46
N LEU A 142 -7.25 -7.32 12.68
CA LEU A 142 -7.97 -8.06 11.65
C LEU A 142 -7.31 -7.77 10.31
N ILE A 143 -6.83 -8.82 9.65
CA ILE A 143 -6.23 -8.70 8.33
C ILE A 143 -7.17 -9.30 7.30
N ILE A 144 -7.54 -8.51 6.29
CA ILE A 144 -8.40 -8.93 5.18
C ILE A 144 -7.60 -8.91 3.88
N THR A 145 -7.65 -9.97 3.12
CA THR A 145 -7.03 -10.13 1.80
C THR A 145 -7.86 -11.09 0.93
N ASP A 146 -7.93 -11.05 -0.35
CA ASP A 146 -7.60 -9.99 -1.25
C ASP A 146 -8.85 -9.14 -1.53
N GLY A 147 -8.78 -7.87 -1.22
CA GLY A 147 -9.97 -7.02 -1.30
C GLY A 147 -10.19 -6.35 -2.65
N ALA A 148 -9.22 -6.35 -3.57
CA ALA A 148 -9.33 -5.48 -4.74
C ALA A 148 -8.55 -5.90 -5.99
N LEU A 149 -7.56 -6.77 -5.92
CA LEU A 149 -6.68 -7.04 -7.08
C LEU A 149 -7.06 -8.28 -7.88
N ASN A 150 -7.56 -9.31 -7.23
CA ASN A 150 -7.90 -10.59 -7.88
C ASN A 150 -9.40 -10.84 -7.79
N VAL A 151 -10.16 -10.46 -8.81
CA VAL A 151 -11.64 -10.48 -8.81
C VAL A 151 -12.20 -11.90 -8.74
N SER A 152 -11.59 -12.86 -9.45
CA SER A 152 -12.04 -14.26 -9.45
C SER A 152 -10.82 -15.19 -9.34
N PRO A 153 -10.21 -15.28 -8.15
CA PRO A 153 -8.99 -16.04 -7.96
C PRO A 153 -9.23 -17.55 -8.06
N ASN A 154 -8.53 -18.22 -8.97
CA ASN A 154 -8.47 -19.70 -8.98
C ASN A 154 -7.61 -20.22 -7.82
N LEU A 155 -7.57 -21.52 -7.60
CA LEU A 155 -6.84 -22.14 -6.49
C LEU A 155 -5.37 -21.71 -6.44
N LYS A 156 -4.65 -21.68 -7.57
CA LYS A 156 -3.26 -21.25 -7.63
C LYS A 156 -3.10 -19.78 -7.18
N THR A 157 -4.00 -18.92 -7.60
CA THR A 157 -4.01 -17.51 -7.20
C THR A 157 -4.30 -17.36 -5.71
N LYS A 158 -5.27 -18.12 -5.17
CA LYS A 158 -5.57 -18.12 -3.73
C LYS A 158 -4.37 -18.56 -2.90
N MET A 159 -3.60 -19.55 -3.36
CA MET A 159 -2.35 -19.97 -2.72
C MET A 159 -1.30 -18.85 -2.68
N HIS A 160 -1.19 -18.04 -3.75
CA HIS A 160 -0.32 -16.87 -3.72
C HIS A 160 -0.80 -15.81 -2.73
N ILE A 161 -2.11 -15.53 -2.68
CA ILE A 161 -2.71 -14.59 -1.72
C ILE A 161 -2.42 -15.04 -0.28
N LEU A 162 -2.62 -16.32 0.02
CA LEU A 162 -2.32 -16.88 1.35
C LEU A 162 -0.84 -16.73 1.73
N ARG A 163 0.07 -17.04 0.83
CA ARG A 163 1.50 -16.88 1.08
C ARG A 163 1.86 -15.42 1.36
N ASN A 164 1.33 -14.51 0.55
CA ASN A 164 1.58 -13.08 0.73
C ASN A 164 1.11 -12.58 2.12
N VAL A 165 -0.08 -12.99 2.57
CA VAL A 165 -0.58 -12.54 3.88
C VAL A 165 0.13 -13.21 5.04
N ILE A 166 0.61 -14.44 4.89
CA ILE A 166 1.44 -15.11 5.89
C ILE A 166 2.79 -14.40 6.03
N ASP A 167 3.46 -14.13 4.91
CA ASP A 167 4.73 -13.40 4.88
C ASP A 167 4.58 -11.98 5.46
N PHE A 168 3.49 -11.29 5.13
CA PHE A 168 3.16 -10.00 5.73
C PHE A 168 2.97 -10.12 7.25
N SER A 169 2.20 -11.10 7.71
CA SER A 169 1.95 -11.33 9.15
C SER A 169 3.24 -11.57 9.92
N HIS A 170 4.16 -12.38 9.39
CA HIS A 170 5.46 -12.61 10.00
C HIS A 170 6.28 -11.32 10.10
N ARG A 171 6.24 -10.45 9.08
CA ARG A 171 6.96 -9.16 9.08
C ARG A 171 6.46 -8.17 10.12
N ILE A 172 5.19 -8.29 10.53
CA ILE A 172 4.59 -7.47 11.59
C ILE A 172 4.54 -8.20 12.95
N ASN A 173 5.41 -9.21 13.15
CA ASN A 173 5.56 -9.96 14.39
C ASN A 173 4.32 -10.78 14.79
N ILE A 174 3.58 -11.32 13.83
CA ILE A 174 2.55 -12.33 14.05
C ILE A 174 3.08 -13.70 13.58
N PRO A 175 3.78 -14.46 14.42
CA PRO A 175 4.51 -15.66 13.97
C PRO A 175 3.60 -16.84 13.62
N ARG A 176 2.38 -16.88 14.12
CA ARG A 176 1.38 -17.93 13.88
C ARG A 176 0.01 -17.32 13.57
N PRO A 177 -0.17 -16.72 12.36
CA PRO A 177 -1.45 -16.14 11.99
C PRO A 177 -2.51 -17.23 11.87
N LYS A 178 -3.70 -16.97 12.42
CA LYS A 178 -4.88 -17.81 12.20
C LYS A 178 -5.59 -17.30 10.97
N ILE A 179 -5.83 -18.16 10.00
CA ILE A 179 -6.39 -17.77 8.71
C ILE A 179 -7.67 -18.56 8.47
N SER A 180 -8.74 -17.84 8.12
CA SER A 180 -9.97 -18.41 7.58
C SER A 180 -10.05 -18.06 6.11
N VAL A 181 -10.33 -19.04 5.29
CA VAL A 181 -10.55 -18.82 3.87
C VAL A 181 -12.06 -18.83 3.62
N LEU A 182 -12.56 -17.69 3.14
CA LEU A 182 -13.98 -17.55 2.86
C LEU A 182 -14.32 -18.15 1.51
N SER A 183 -15.40 -18.90 1.48
CA SER A 183 -16.04 -19.42 0.27
C SER A 183 -17.37 -18.73 0.04
N ALA A 184 -17.85 -18.77 -1.21
CA ALA A 184 -19.18 -18.28 -1.55
C ALA A 184 -20.28 -19.29 -1.13
N THR A 185 -19.91 -20.54 -0.81
CA THR A 185 -20.84 -21.63 -0.43
C THR A 185 -20.21 -22.50 0.64
N GLU A 186 -21.04 -23.20 1.40
CA GLU A 186 -20.62 -24.19 2.40
C GLU A 186 -20.24 -25.54 1.78
N GLU A 187 -20.64 -25.75 0.53
CA GLU A 187 -20.38 -26.99 -0.21
C GLU A 187 -19.39 -26.74 -1.36
N VAL A 188 -18.70 -27.82 -1.77
CA VAL A 188 -17.82 -27.77 -2.96
C VAL A 188 -18.69 -27.87 -4.21
N ILE A 189 -18.82 -26.78 -4.92
CA ILE A 189 -19.56 -26.70 -6.18
C ILE A 189 -18.56 -26.41 -7.30
N TYR A 190 -18.34 -27.36 -8.21
CA TYR A 190 -17.32 -27.26 -9.27
C TYR A 190 -17.53 -26.09 -10.23
N SER A 191 -18.77 -25.65 -10.45
CA SER A 191 -19.08 -24.45 -11.24
C SER A 191 -18.78 -23.13 -10.52
N VAL A 192 -18.55 -23.16 -9.18
CA VAL A 192 -18.25 -21.99 -8.37
C VAL A 192 -16.80 -22.08 -7.93
N GLN A 193 -15.91 -21.40 -8.65
CA GLN A 193 -14.46 -21.44 -8.37
C GLN A 193 -14.08 -21.06 -6.93
N LEU A 194 -14.88 -20.20 -6.29
CA LEU A 194 -14.66 -19.80 -4.91
C LEU A 194 -14.93 -20.90 -3.89
N SER A 195 -15.67 -21.96 -4.28
CA SER A 195 -15.93 -23.12 -3.41
C SER A 195 -14.78 -24.13 -3.39
N LEU A 196 -13.88 -24.13 -4.37
CA LEU A 196 -12.84 -25.16 -4.55
C LEU A 196 -11.70 -25.09 -3.52
N ILE A 197 -11.72 -24.14 -2.62
CA ILE A 197 -10.64 -23.95 -1.64
C ILE A 197 -10.73 -24.95 -0.47
N HIS A 198 -11.83 -25.66 -0.33
CA HIS A 198 -12.02 -26.67 0.72
C HIS A 198 -11.41 -28.04 0.35
N ILE A 199 -10.78 -28.15 -0.78
CA ILE A 199 -10.15 -29.39 -1.25
C ILE A 199 -8.70 -29.48 -0.77
#